data_0fb99ae2e82a5fbb07df5b41d5069601
#
_entry.id   0fb99ae2e82a5fbb07df5b41d5069601
#
_cell.length_a   1.000
_cell.length_b   1.000
_cell.length_c   1.000
_cell.angle_alpha   90.00
_cell.angle_beta   90.00
_cell.angle_gamma   90.00
#
_symmetry.space_group_name_H-M   'P 1'
#
loop_
_entity.id
_entity.type
_entity.pdbx_description
1 polymer ?
#
loop_
_entity_poly.entity_id
_entity_poly.type
_entity_poly.pdbx_seq_one_letter_code
_entity_poly.pdbx_strand_id
1 'polypeptide(L)'
;VGTVTEVYDFLRLLFARAGDAISYLSGEKMVKLTEQQIIDAMVNKFEGQKVAILAPVVKGRKGHYRELFEQIKKKGYNKVRIDGHVTDITGSMQVDRYKIHDIEVVIDRLQVQGVSTGRLSESVKIAMKMGGGNMMVQDADEKVVPFSRFLMDPISGLSYDEPQPNSFSFNSPYGACPNCEGMGETAEVNVEFIIPDRTKSINRGGIVPIGELRENWTFSQLRALSKVLDFSLADSISKLSEQQIECILYGYDETIMVTHVNHQGQKKTYESQYKGVVHYITENYFESEDDKLRQWAEEFMHQKTCDVCHGARLKKESLHFMIAEKNISELGGMNIDVLKAWFDTVGEKLTERQTTIATELIKEIRARLDFLVGVGLGYLTLNSPARTLSGGEAQRIRLATQIGSKLMNVLYILDEPSIGLHQRDNERLIQSLRDLRDMGNTVLVVEHDKDMMLASDWLVEIGPNAGVHGGQIVASGEVKDFMASDAITGRYLRGEDS
;
A
#
# COMPACT_ATOMS: atom_id res chain seq x y z
N VAL A 1 10.57 3.03 -7.74
CA VAL A 1 11.95 3.53 -7.55
C VAL A 1 12.45 3.19 -6.16
N GLY A 2 11.73 3.52 -5.11
CA GLY A 2 12.18 3.38 -3.72
C GLY A 2 12.65 1.97 -3.31
N THR A 3 12.01 0.91 -3.83
CA THR A 3 12.37 -0.48 -3.56
C THR A 3 13.66 -0.89 -4.29
N VAL A 4 13.84 -0.43 -5.51
CA VAL A 4 15.05 -0.73 -6.30
C VAL A 4 16.28 -0.02 -5.73
N THR A 5 16.10 1.18 -5.19
CA THR A 5 17.19 1.99 -4.60
C THR A 5 17.48 1.66 -3.12
N GLU A 6 16.74 0.73 -2.54
CA GLU A 6 16.78 0.39 -1.10
C GLU A 6 16.42 1.56 -0.15
N VAL A 7 16.19 2.77 -0.66
CA VAL A 7 15.83 3.94 0.16
C VAL A 7 14.55 3.65 0.97
N TYR A 8 13.57 2.99 0.32
CA TYR A 8 12.32 2.65 0.99
C TYR A 8 12.50 1.63 2.12
N ASP A 9 13.50 0.75 2.03
CA ASP A 9 13.81 -0.22 3.07
C ASP A 9 14.39 0.46 4.32
N PHE A 10 15.26 1.44 4.12
CA PHE A 10 15.75 2.28 5.22
C PHE A 10 14.65 3.17 5.81
N LEU A 11 13.74 3.70 4.98
CA LEU A 11 12.58 4.45 5.47
C LEU A 11 11.68 3.57 6.35
N ARG A 12 11.36 2.36 5.92
CA ARG A 12 10.55 1.42 6.71
C ARG A 12 11.19 1.14 8.07
N LEU A 13 12.50 0.93 8.09
CA LEU A 13 13.24 0.70 9.33
C LEU A 13 13.24 1.96 10.21
N LEU A 14 13.42 3.14 9.62
CA LEU A 14 13.41 4.42 10.32
C LEU A 14 12.04 4.66 10.99
N PHE A 15 10.93 4.48 10.26
CA PHE A 15 9.58 4.65 10.82
C PHE A 15 9.26 3.61 11.89
N ALA A 16 9.70 2.36 11.73
CA ALA A 16 9.51 1.31 12.73
C ALA A 16 10.25 1.57 14.05
N ARG A 17 11.41 2.26 14.00
CA ARG A 17 12.27 2.48 15.17
C ARG A 17 12.10 3.84 15.81
N ALA A 18 11.89 4.88 15.01
CA ALA A 18 11.88 6.28 15.44
C ALA A 18 10.55 7.00 15.21
N GLY A 19 9.59 6.41 14.50
CA GLY A 19 8.29 7.02 14.25
C GLY A 19 7.45 7.19 15.51
N ASP A 20 6.85 8.37 15.67
CA ASP A 20 5.85 8.64 16.68
C ASP A 20 4.48 8.20 16.20
N ALA A 21 3.81 7.32 16.94
CA ALA A 21 2.46 6.87 16.62
C ALA A 21 1.44 7.92 17.05
N ILE A 22 0.59 8.32 16.11
CA ILE A 22 -0.50 9.28 16.32
C ILE A 22 -1.84 8.54 16.11
N SER A 23 -2.80 8.77 16.97
CA SER A 23 -4.14 8.21 16.82
C SER A 23 -4.86 8.83 15.62
N TYR A 24 -5.38 8.00 14.71
CA TYR A 24 -6.21 8.50 13.62
C TYR A 24 -7.64 8.89 14.05
N LEU A 25 -8.01 8.64 15.33
CA LEU A 25 -9.30 9.03 15.89
C LEU A 25 -9.24 10.35 16.64
N SER A 26 -8.24 10.53 17.50
CA SER A 26 -8.11 11.73 18.35
C SER A 26 -7.08 12.73 17.84
N GLY A 27 -6.14 12.31 17.00
CA GLY A 27 -4.97 13.11 16.63
C GLY A 27 -3.87 13.17 17.69
N GLU A 28 -4.08 12.52 18.84
CA GLU A 28 -3.12 12.55 19.95
C GLU A 28 -2.01 11.52 19.79
N LYS A 29 -0.86 11.82 20.39
CA LYS A 29 0.27 10.91 20.44
C LYS A 29 -0.06 9.69 21.28
N MET A 30 0.16 8.51 20.72
CA MET A 30 -0.06 7.25 21.41
C MET A 30 1.02 6.99 22.46
N VAL A 31 0.61 6.37 23.56
CA VAL A 31 1.48 6.03 24.67
C VAL A 31 1.62 4.52 24.81
N LYS A 32 2.79 4.07 25.25
CA LYS A 32 3.05 2.69 25.63
C LYS A 32 3.25 2.64 27.13
N LEU A 33 2.38 1.92 27.83
CA LEU A 33 2.41 1.83 29.28
C LEU A 33 3.05 0.52 29.73
N THR A 34 3.93 0.58 30.72
CA THR A 34 4.38 -0.60 31.47
C THR A 34 3.29 -1.07 32.44
N GLU A 35 3.35 -2.30 32.90
CA GLU A 35 2.40 -2.84 33.89
C GLU A 35 2.35 -1.95 35.15
N GLN A 36 3.50 -1.46 35.62
CA GLN A 36 3.55 -0.55 36.77
C GLN A 36 2.87 0.78 36.49
N GLN A 37 3.12 1.38 35.32
CA GLN A 37 2.45 2.63 34.93
C GLN A 37 0.93 2.46 34.78
N ILE A 38 0.47 1.28 34.36
CA ILE A 38 -0.96 0.96 34.30
C ILE A 38 -1.54 0.91 35.72
N ILE A 39 -0.84 0.24 36.66
CA ILE A 39 -1.26 0.18 38.06
C ILE A 39 -1.32 1.58 38.68
N ASP A 40 -0.29 2.39 38.46
CA ASP A 40 -0.22 3.76 38.97
C ASP A 40 -1.36 4.62 38.38
N ALA A 41 -1.63 4.49 37.08
CA ALA A 41 -2.74 5.17 36.40
C ALA A 41 -4.11 4.71 36.93
N MET A 42 -4.28 3.43 37.23
CA MET A 42 -5.50 2.90 37.84
C MET A 42 -5.71 3.44 39.26
N VAL A 43 -4.66 3.46 40.07
CA VAL A 43 -4.74 4.01 41.46
C VAL A 43 -5.09 5.49 41.35
N ASN A 44 -4.40 6.27 40.55
CA ASN A 44 -4.68 7.72 40.42
C ASN A 44 -6.10 8.02 39.91
N LYS A 45 -6.63 7.20 38.99
CA LYS A 45 -7.91 7.48 38.34
C LYS A 45 -9.14 6.93 39.09
N PHE A 46 -8.96 5.78 39.77
CA PHE A 46 -10.09 5.04 40.36
C PHE A 46 -9.96 4.85 41.88
N GLU A 47 -9.12 5.60 42.57
CA GLU A 47 -8.93 5.47 44.01
C GLU A 47 -10.27 5.58 44.77
N GLY A 48 -10.52 4.62 45.64
CA GLY A 48 -11.76 4.51 46.41
C GLY A 48 -12.96 3.92 45.65
N GLN A 49 -12.86 3.74 44.32
CA GLN A 49 -13.96 3.23 43.48
C GLN A 49 -13.95 1.71 43.38
N LYS A 50 -15.13 1.12 43.18
CA LYS A 50 -15.29 -0.29 42.80
C LYS A 50 -15.16 -0.41 41.28
N VAL A 51 -14.26 -1.26 40.82
CA VAL A 51 -14.01 -1.47 39.40
C VAL A 51 -14.05 -2.94 39.05
N ALA A 52 -14.38 -3.24 37.81
CA ALA A 52 -14.17 -4.54 37.17
C ALA A 52 -12.99 -4.49 36.25
N ILE A 53 -12.06 -5.45 36.40
CA ILE A 53 -10.91 -5.63 35.51
C ILE A 53 -11.30 -6.65 34.43
N LEU A 54 -11.20 -6.25 33.17
CA LEU A 54 -11.66 -7.00 32.01
C LEU A 54 -10.49 -7.34 31.10
N ALA A 55 -10.49 -8.54 30.53
CA ALA A 55 -9.52 -8.98 29.53
C ALA A 55 -10.25 -9.18 28.18
N PRO A 56 -9.98 -8.38 27.14
CA PRO A 56 -10.58 -8.57 25.82
C PRO A 56 -10.00 -9.84 25.16
N VAL A 57 -10.90 -10.77 24.79
CA VAL A 57 -10.53 -12.05 24.13
C VAL A 57 -11.07 -12.14 22.72
N VAL A 58 -12.12 -11.39 22.39
CA VAL A 58 -12.65 -11.22 21.05
C VAL A 58 -12.93 -9.75 20.83
N LYS A 59 -12.49 -9.18 19.71
CA LYS A 59 -12.77 -7.79 19.33
C LYS A 59 -13.22 -7.73 17.88
N GLY A 60 -14.45 -7.30 17.66
CA GLY A 60 -15.01 -7.01 16.34
C GLY A 60 -15.08 -8.22 15.40
N ARG A 61 -15.35 -9.44 15.88
CA ARG A 61 -15.34 -10.66 15.07
C ARG A 61 -16.65 -11.43 15.11
N LYS A 62 -17.03 -12.03 13.97
CA LYS A 62 -18.15 -12.96 13.88
C LYS A 62 -17.76 -14.34 14.42
N GLY A 63 -18.72 -15.06 15.02
CA GLY A 63 -18.52 -16.41 15.53
C GLY A 63 -19.47 -16.76 16.64
N HIS A 64 -19.69 -18.05 16.92
CA HIS A 64 -20.60 -18.51 18.00
C HIS A 64 -19.90 -18.67 19.35
N TYR A 65 -18.55 -18.75 19.40
CA TYR A 65 -17.65 -18.74 20.56
C TYR A 65 -17.94 -19.74 21.68
N ARG A 66 -18.68 -20.81 21.42
CA ARG A 66 -19.04 -21.84 22.41
C ARG A 66 -17.80 -22.44 23.09
N GLU A 67 -16.82 -22.86 22.31
CA GLU A 67 -15.57 -23.46 22.84
C GLU A 67 -14.76 -22.47 23.68
N LEU A 68 -14.76 -21.19 23.29
CA LEU A 68 -14.11 -20.13 24.05
C LEU A 68 -14.73 -19.98 25.44
N PHE A 69 -16.07 -19.94 25.53
CA PHE A 69 -16.77 -19.84 26.82
C PHE A 69 -16.48 -21.07 27.71
N GLU A 70 -16.45 -22.27 27.13
CA GLU A 70 -16.06 -23.49 27.87
C GLU A 70 -14.62 -23.41 28.38
N GLN A 71 -13.67 -22.91 27.59
CA GLN A 71 -12.28 -22.73 28.02
C GLN A 71 -12.14 -21.68 29.12
N ILE A 72 -12.85 -20.55 29.03
CA ILE A 72 -12.86 -19.50 30.05
C ILE A 72 -13.38 -20.07 31.37
N LYS A 73 -14.48 -20.83 31.31
CA LYS A 73 -15.06 -21.48 32.50
C LYS A 73 -14.14 -22.53 33.13
N LYS A 74 -13.45 -23.34 32.33
CA LYS A 74 -12.42 -24.28 32.79
C LYS A 74 -11.25 -23.61 33.51
N LYS A 75 -10.92 -22.36 33.13
CA LYS A 75 -9.90 -21.53 33.81
C LYS A 75 -10.40 -20.87 35.11
N GLY A 76 -11.66 -21.12 35.51
CA GLY A 76 -12.23 -20.63 36.76
C GLY A 76 -12.96 -19.27 36.65
N TYR A 77 -13.11 -18.72 35.48
CA TYR A 77 -13.85 -17.45 35.28
C TYR A 77 -15.31 -17.73 34.95
N ASN A 78 -16.21 -17.10 35.70
CA ASN A 78 -17.65 -17.35 35.57
C ASN A 78 -18.41 -16.22 34.89
N LYS A 79 -17.79 -15.08 34.65
CA LYS A 79 -18.44 -13.89 34.07
C LYS A 79 -17.67 -13.38 32.86
N VAL A 80 -18.44 -13.00 31.86
CA VAL A 80 -17.94 -12.29 30.65
C VAL A 80 -18.79 -11.06 30.40
N ARG A 81 -18.21 -10.09 29.73
CA ARG A 81 -18.92 -8.97 29.16
C ARG A 81 -19.01 -9.19 27.65
N ILE A 82 -20.23 -9.20 27.11
CA ILE A 82 -20.51 -9.42 25.69
C ILE A 82 -21.26 -8.21 25.18
N ASP A 83 -20.70 -7.57 24.15
CA ASP A 83 -21.32 -6.39 23.50
C ASP A 83 -21.76 -5.32 24.52
N GLY A 84 -20.95 -5.11 25.54
CA GLY A 84 -21.21 -4.14 26.59
C GLY A 84 -21.93 -4.67 27.84
N HIS A 85 -22.49 -5.87 27.83
CA HIS A 85 -23.31 -6.39 28.94
C HIS A 85 -22.62 -7.54 29.66
N VAL A 86 -22.50 -7.43 31.01
CA VAL A 86 -21.90 -8.49 31.83
C VAL A 86 -22.93 -9.60 32.08
N THR A 87 -22.53 -10.85 31.80
CA THR A 87 -23.38 -12.04 31.93
C THR A 87 -22.60 -13.21 32.51
N ASP A 88 -23.30 -14.16 33.15
CA ASP A 88 -22.71 -15.37 33.69
C ASP A 88 -22.54 -16.42 32.57
N ILE A 89 -21.40 -17.13 32.60
CA ILE A 89 -21.13 -18.20 31.62
C ILE A 89 -21.94 -19.45 31.99
N THR A 90 -22.95 -19.78 31.18
CA THR A 90 -23.73 -21.01 31.29
C THR A 90 -23.07 -22.18 30.56
N GLY A 91 -23.52 -23.44 30.82
CA GLY A 91 -22.87 -24.63 30.26
C GLY A 91 -22.96 -24.81 28.75
N SER A 92 -23.90 -24.14 28.10
CA SER A 92 -24.12 -24.22 26.66
C SER A 92 -24.14 -22.84 25.99
N MET A 93 -23.44 -21.87 26.60
CA MET A 93 -23.43 -20.50 26.13
C MET A 93 -22.84 -20.36 24.73
N GLN A 94 -23.54 -19.67 23.87
CA GLN A 94 -23.10 -19.27 22.53
C GLN A 94 -23.74 -17.95 22.14
N VAL A 95 -23.13 -17.24 21.21
CA VAL A 95 -23.64 -15.98 20.63
C VAL A 95 -24.00 -16.17 19.17
N ASP A 96 -24.67 -15.20 18.57
CA ASP A 96 -25.10 -15.26 17.18
C ASP A 96 -23.89 -15.25 16.23
N ARG A 97 -23.68 -16.34 15.50
CA ARG A 97 -22.52 -16.54 14.61
C ARG A 97 -22.42 -15.52 13.46
N TYR A 98 -23.51 -14.84 13.11
CA TYR A 98 -23.59 -13.91 11.97
C TYR A 98 -23.36 -12.45 12.40
N LYS A 99 -23.44 -12.17 13.70
CA LYS A 99 -23.18 -10.83 14.26
C LYS A 99 -21.72 -10.67 14.65
N ILE A 100 -21.27 -9.42 14.65
CA ILE A 100 -19.98 -9.03 15.16
C ILE A 100 -20.08 -8.89 16.67
N HIS A 101 -19.14 -9.48 17.42
CA HIS A 101 -19.13 -9.47 18.87
C HIS A 101 -17.81 -8.95 19.42
N ASP A 102 -17.92 -8.28 20.56
CA ASP A 102 -16.85 -7.97 21.49
C ASP A 102 -17.05 -8.80 22.78
N ILE A 103 -16.03 -9.56 23.19
CA ILE A 103 -16.10 -10.43 24.36
C ILE A 103 -14.90 -10.15 25.25
N GLU A 104 -15.17 -9.75 26.50
CA GLU A 104 -14.18 -9.57 27.54
C GLU A 104 -14.45 -10.50 28.73
N VAL A 105 -13.38 -11.07 29.28
CA VAL A 105 -13.46 -11.89 30.50
C VAL A 105 -13.37 -10.97 31.71
N VAL A 106 -14.28 -11.12 32.66
CA VAL A 106 -14.20 -10.43 33.95
C VAL A 106 -13.18 -11.17 34.82
N ILE A 107 -11.99 -10.57 34.96
CA ILE A 107 -10.88 -11.15 35.71
C ILE A 107 -11.07 -10.99 37.21
N ASP A 108 -11.40 -9.77 37.65
CA ASP A 108 -11.61 -9.45 39.06
C ASP A 108 -12.57 -8.27 39.21
N ARG A 109 -13.20 -8.16 40.40
CA ARG A 109 -13.95 -7.01 40.85
C ARG A 109 -13.42 -6.62 42.20
N LEU A 110 -12.82 -5.45 42.27
CA LEU A 110 -12.18 -4.95 43.50
C LEU A 110 -12.43 -3.48 43.70
N GLN A 111 -12.23 -3.02 44.94
CA GLN A 111 -12.15 -1.59 45.26
C GLN A 111 -10.68 -1.18 45.16
N VAL A 112 -10.38 -0.14 44.35
CA VAL A 112 -9.04 0.39 44.24
C VAL A 112 -8.68 1.17 45.52
N GLN A 113 -7.65 0.71 46.22
CA GLN A 113 -7.12 1.35 47.43
C GLN A 113 -5.60 1.39 47.29
N GLY A 114 -5.00 2.56 47.61
CA GLY A 114 -3.56 2.78 47.44
C GLY A 114 -2.64 1.80 48.18
N VAL A 115 -3.17 1.09 49.19
CA VAL A 115 -2.42 0.13 50.03
C VAL A 115 -2.59 -1.35 49.56
N SER A 116 -3.58 -1.67 48.72
CA SER A 116 -3.81 -3.08 48.27
C SER A 116 -3.20 -3.39 46.91
N THR A 117 -1.95 -2.98 46.73
CA THR A 117 -1.22 -3.13 45.43
C THR A 117 -1.01 -4.58 45.00
N GLY A 118 -0.94 -5.55 45.90
CA GLY A 118 -0.66 -6.96 45.53
C GLY A 118 -1.78 -7.58 44.70
N ARG A 119 -3.05 -7.52 45.16
CA ARG A 119 -4.19 -8.09 44.40
C ARG A 119 -4.45 -7.35 43.10
N LEU A 120 -4.35 -6.01 43.12
CA LEU A 120 -4.49 -5.20 41.92
C LEU A 120 -3.41 -5.57 40.88
N SER A 121 -2.14 -5.68 41.32
CA SER A 121 -1.01 -6.05 40.45
C SER A 121 -1.21 -7.44 39.84
N GLU A 122 -1.67 -8.41 40.64
CA GLU A 122 -1.94 -9.76 40.14
C GLU A 122 -3.08 -9.79 39.12
N SER A 123 -4.18 -9.09 39.42
CA SER A 123 -5.33 -8.99 38.51
C SER A 123 -4.96 -8.29 37.19
N VAL A 124 -4.14 -7.24 37.22
CA VAL A 124 -3.60 -6.56 36.03
C VAL A 124 -2.73 -7.53 35.19
N LYS A 125 -1.80 -8.27 35.83
CA LYS A 125 -0.96 -9.25 35.13
C LYS A 125 -1.78 -10.34 34.45
N ILE A 126 -2.79 -10.86 35.14
CA ILE A 126 -3.68 -11.89 34.59
C ILE A 126 -4.47 -11.33 33.42
N ALA A 127 -5.08 -10.13 33.57
CA ALA A 127 -5.84 -9.49 32.51
C ALA A 127 -4.99 -9.21 31.28
N MET A 128 -3.80 -8.63 31.46
CA MET A 128 -2.84 -8.41 30.39
C MET A 128 -2.42 -9.69 29.67
N LYS A 129 -2.14 -10.76 30.42
CA LYS A 129 -1.79 -12.06 29.82
C LYS A 129 -2.95 -12.65 29.02
N MET A 130 -4.17 -12.58 29.54
CA MET A 130 -5.36 -13.16 28.89
C MET A 130 -5.82 -12.32 27.69
N GLY A 131 -5.75 -10.99 27.79
CA GLY A 131 -6.10 -10.06 26.72
C GLY A 131 -4.97 -9.79 25.71
N GLY A 132 -3.90 -10.59 25.72
CA GLY A 132 -2.80 -10.48 24.75
C GLY A 132 -2.04 -9.15 24.85
N GLY A 133 -1.93 -8.56 26.05
CA GLY A 133 -1.29 -7.26 26.27
C GLY A 133 -2.27 -6.07 26.37
N ASN A 134 -3.57 -6.35 26.28
CA ASN A 134 -4.64 -5.38 26.46
C ASN A 134 -5.50 -5.72 27.67
N MET A 135 -6.02 -4.72 28.32
CA MET A 135 -7.02 -4.87 29.40
C MET A 135 -7.95 -3.65 29.41
N MET A 136 -9.07 -3.78 30.10
CA MET A 136 -10.00 -2.69 30.31
C MET A 136 -10.40 -2.63 31.78
N VAL A 137 -10.74 -1.44 32.24
CA VAL A 137 -11.30 -1.20 33.57
C VAL A 137 -12.67 -0.60 33.40
N GLN A 138 -13.69 -1.26 33.95
CA GLN A 138 -15.05 -0.75 33.98
C GLN A 138 -15.34 -0.21 35.38
N ASP A 139 -15.79 1.04 35.47
CA ASP A 139 -16.21 1.68 36.75
C ASP A 139 -17.65 1.35 37.14
N ALA A 140 -18.13 1.94 38.21
CA ALA A 140 -19.48 1.73 38.73
C ALA A 140 -20.59 2.29 37.81
N ASP A 141 -20.26 3.28 36.97
CA ASP A 141 -21.14 3.89 35.98
C ASP A 141 -21.09 3.19 34.62
N GLU A 142 -20.52 1.96 34.59
CA GLU A 142 -20.32 1.14 33.40
C GLU A 142 -19.39 1.75 32.35
N LYS A 143 -18.72 2.86 32.65
CA LYS A 143 -17.73 3.46 31.75
C LYS A 143 -16.46 2.62 31.69
N VAL A 144 -15.99 2.35 30.49
CA VAL A 144 -14.81 1.51 30.26
C VAL A 144 -13.61 2.36 29.89
N VAL A 145 -12.49 2.12 30.57
CA VAL A 145 -11.19 2.72 30.27
C VAL A 145 -10.22 1.62 29.84
N PRO A 146 -9.74 1.65 28.61
CA PRO A 146 -8.77 0.68 28.11
C PRO A 146 -7.36 1.00 28.60
N PHE A 147 -6.55 -0.07 28.72
CA PHE A 147 -5.11 -0.03 28.98
C PHE A 147 -4.40 -1.06 28.09
N SER A 148 -3.23 -0.72 27.59
CA SER A 148 -2.47 -1.59 26.72
C SER A 148 -0.96 -1.49 26.97
N ARG A 149 -0.24 -2.61 26.80
CA ARG A 149 1.23 -2.61 26.72
C ARG A 149 1.73 -2.14 25.37
N PHE A 150 0.85 -2.11 24.37
CA PHE A 150 1.13 -1.60 23.03
C PHE A 150 0.87 -0.10 22.94
N LEU A 151 1.14 0.47 21.81
CA LEU A 151 0.81 1.86 21.53
C LEU A 151 -0.70 2.05 21.59
N MET A 152 -1.14 2.95 22.46
CA MET A 152 -2.56 3.18 22.71
C MET A 152 -2.85 4.68 22.82
N ASP A 153 -3.96 5.08 22.22
CA ASP A 153 -4.56 6.40 22.40
C ASP A 153 -5.26 6.47 23.77
N PRO A 154 -4.81 7.34 24.67
CA PRO A 154 -5.41 7.43 26.01
C PRO A 154 -6.84 7.96 26.02
N ILE A 155 -7.30 8.62 24.94
CA ILE A 155 -8.64 9.20 24.81
C ILE A 155 -9.63 8.18 24.26
N SER A 156 -9.34 7.63 23.06
CA SER A 156 -10.26 6.73 22.36
C SER A 156 -10.07 5.25 22.69
N GLY A 157 -8.94 4.89 23.30
CA GLY A 157 -8.56 3.49 23.55
C GLY A 157 -8.17 2.72 22.31
N LEU A 158 -8.02 3.39 21.17
CA LEU A 158 -7.47 2.78 19.96
C LEU A 158 -6.04 2.32 20.25
N SER A 159 -5.71 1.09 19.85
CA SER A 159 -4.37 0.54 20.02
C SER A 159 -3.79 0.12 18.67
N TYR A 160 -2.50 0.39 18.49
CA TYR A 160 -1.71 -0.12 17.37
C TYR A 160 -0.79 -1.24 17.83
N ASP A 161 -0.57 -2.20 16.96
CA ASP A 161 0.49 -3.18 17.17
C ASP A 161 1.87 -2.52 17.19
N GLU A 162 2.85 -3.19 17.79
CA GLU A 162 4.22 -2.70 17.79
C GLU A 162 4.74 -2.63 16.35
N PRO A 163 5.20 -1.44 15.90
CA PRO A 163 5.58 -1.24 14.51
C PRO A 163 6.82 -2.07 14.17
N GLN A 164 6.70 -2.83 13.09
CA GLN A 164 7.79 -3.57 12.47
C GLN A 164 8.06 -2.98 11.08
N PRO A 165 9.24 -3.17 10.48
CA PRO A 165 9.47 -2.70 9.11
C PRO A 165 8.43 -3.19 8.10
N ASN A 166 7.88 -4.39 8.29
CA ASN A 166 6.81 -4.95 7.47
C ASN A 166 5.48 -4.20 7.61
N SER A 167 5.24 -3.51 8.72
CA SER A 167 4.04 -2.66 8.92
C SER A 167 4.03 -1.46 7.97
N PHE A 168 5.16 -1.08 7.40
CA PHE A 168 5.33 0.02 6.44
C PHE A 168 5.59 -0.47 5.01
N SER A 169 5.37 -1.76 4.74
CA SER A 169 5.55 -2.33 3.40
C SER A 169 4.20 -2.53 2.72
N PHE A 170 4.03 -1.92 1.56
CA PHE A 170 2.84 -2.15 0.73
C PHE A 170 2.83 -3.52 0.03
N ASN A 171 3.96 -4.25 0.03
CA ASN A 171 4.07 -5.63 -0.46
C ASN A 171 3.90 -6.67 0.65
N SER A 172 3.53 -6.26 1.86
CA SER A 172 3.34 -7.14 3.01
C SER A 172 1.90 -7.04 3.50
N PRO A 173 1.23 -8.15 3.82
CA PRO A 173 -0.13 -8.14 4.37
C PRO A 173 -0.23 -7.40 5.71
N TYR A 174 0.91 -7.22 6.40
CA TYR A 174 0.97 -6.46 7.65
C TYR A 174 0.87 -4.95 7.45
N GLY A 175 1.34 -4.43 6.30
CA GLY A 175 1.36 -2.99 6.01
C GLY A 175 0.46 -2.57 4.86
N ALA A 176 0.15 -3.46 3.93
CA ALA A 176 -0.67 -3.16 2.75
C ALA A 176 -2.09 -2.70 3.12
N CYS A 177 -2.61 -1.74 2.40
CA CYS A 177 -4.02 -1.34 2.49
C CYS A 177 -4.91 -2.55 2.18
N PRO A 178 -5.86 -2.92 3.06
CA PRO A 178 -6.67 -4.12 2.86
C PRO A 178 -7.67 -4.01 1.70
N ASN A 179 -7.98 -2.79 1.25
CA ASN A 179 -8.93 -2.57 0.16
C ASN A 179 -8.29 -2.74 -1.22
N CYS A 180 -7.05 -2.27 -1.42
CA CYS A 180 -6.34 -2.37 -2.70
C CYS A 180 -5.13 -3.29 -2.63
N GLU A 181 -4.95 -4.04 -1.53
CA GLU A 181 -3.87 -4.99 -1.32
C GLU A 181 -2.46 -4.40 -1.60
N GLY A 182 -2.30 -3.10 -1.32
CA GLY A 182 -1.05 -2.37 -1.54
C GLY A 182 -0.83 -1.86 -2.96
N MET A 183 -1.81 -2.00 -3.86
CA MET A 183 -1.72 -1.47 -5.23
C MET A 183 -1.85 0.05 -5.30
N GLY A 184 -2.59 0.66 -4.36
CA GLY A 184 -2.88 2.10 -4.36
C GLY A 184 -4.06 2.49 -5.25
N GLU A 185 -4.48 1.58 -6.12
CA GLU A 185 -5.57 1.72 -7.09
C GLU A 185 -6.51 0.53 -6.97
N THR A 186 -7.75 0.72 -7.34
CA THR A 186 -8.77 -0.32 -7.45
C THR A 186 -9.35 -0.29 -8.84
N ALA A 187 -9.68 -1.46 -9.37
CA ALA A 187 -10.40 -1.53 -10.63
C ALA A 187 -11.89 -1.26 -10.38
N GLU A 188 -12.46 -0.33 -11.09
CA GLU A 188 -13.89 0.04 -11.05
C GLU A 188 -14.46 0.02 -12.46
N VAL A 189 -15.74 -0.35 -12.58
CA VAL A 189 -16.43 -0.37 -13.87
C VAL A 189 -16.67 1.06 -14.35
N ASN A 190 -16.25 1.36 -15.58
CA ASN A 190 -16.54 2.66 -16.21
C ASN A 190 -17.87 2.61 -16.96
N VAL A 191 -18.85 3.34 -16.46
CA VAL A 191 -20.19 3.40 -17.07
C VAL A 191 -20.17 3.99 -18.49
N GLU A 192 -19.25 4.87 -18.81
CA GLU A 192 -19.08 5.44 -20.14
C GLU A 192 -18.64 4.39 -21.17
N PHE A 193 -17.92 3.37 -20.75
CA PHE A 193 -17.55 2.24 -21.61
C PHE A 193 -18.71 1.27 -21.79
N ILE A 194 -19.64 1.19 -20.82
CA ILE A 194 -20.86 0.40 -20.92
C ILE A 194 -21.87 1.05 -21.89
N ILE A 195 -22.07 2.36 -21.77
CA ILE A 195 -23.04 3.14 -22.57
C ILE A 195 -22.32 4.31 -23.25
N PRO A 196 -21.48 4.06 -24.27
CA PRO A 196 -20.74 5.13 -24.95
C PRO A 196 -21.62 6.00 -25.83
N ASP A 197 -22.79 5.50 -26.29
CA ASP A 197 -23.69 6.19 -27.18
C ASP A 197 -25.13 6.04 -26.71
N ARG A 198 -25.66 7.03 -26.01
CA ARG A 198 -27.03 7.05 -25.50
C ARG A 198 -28.10 7.19 -26.60
N THR A 199 -27.73 7.50 -27.85
CA THR A 199 -28.68 7.58 -28.98
C THR A 199 -29.09 6.21 -29.46
N LYS A 200 -28.29 5.17 -29.19
CA LYS A 200 -28.65 3.77 -29.51
C LYS A 200 -29.68 3.21 -28.53
N SER A 201 -30.44 2.26 -29.02
CA SER A 201 -31.34 1.47 -28.17
C SER A 201 -30.61 0.24 -27.59
N ILE A 202 -31.17 -0.34 -26.52
CA ILE A 202 -30.66 -1.58 -25.93
C ILE A 202 -30.61 -2.69 -26.95
N ASN A 203 -31.70 -2.83 -27.78
CA ASN A 203 -31.76 -3.81 -28.83
C ASN A 203 -30.69 -3.68 -29.92
N ARG A 204 -30.13 -2.49 -30.11
CA ARG A 204 -29.09 -2.20 -31.09
C ARG A 204 -27.69 -2.07 -30.44
N GLY A 205 -27.47 -2.74 -29.31
CA GLY A 205 -26.16 -2.75 -28.64
C GLY A 205 -25.79 -1.43 -27.95
N GLY A 206 -26.78 -0.64 -27.53
CA GLY A 206 -26.55 0.59 -26.76
C GLY A 206 -25.89 0.33 -25.40
N ILE A 207 -25.98 -0.93 -24.90
CA ILE A 207 -25.24 -1.43 -23.74
C ILE A 207 -24.21 -2.43 -24.26
N VAL A 208 -22.98 -1.96 -24.45
CA VAL A 208 -21.90 -2.69 -25.14
C VAL A 208 -21.63 -4.08 -24.55
N PRO A 209 -21.54 -4.30 -23.22
CA PRO A 209 -21.27 -5.61 -22.62
C PRO A 209 -22.36 -6.66 -22.95
N ILE A 210 -23.58 -6.25 -23.19
CA ILE A 210 -24.70 -7.15 -23.51
C ILE A 210 -24.76 -7.43 -25.01
N GLY A 211 -24.33 -6.47 -25.83
CA GLY A 211 -24.36 -6.53 -27.28
C GLY A 211 -25.75 -6.29 -27.84
N GLU A 212 -25.95 -6.71 -29.11
CA GLU A 212 -27.24 -6.62 -29.79
C GLU A 212 -28.24 -7.68 -29.32
N LEU A 213 -29.54 -7.45 -29.60
CA LEU A 213 -30.62 -8.32 -29.20
C LEU A 213 -30.39 -9.78 -29.60
N ARG A 214 -30.41 -10.68 -28.63
CA ARG A 214 -30.27 -12.14 -28.77
C ARG A 214 -31.28 -12.84 -27.88
N GLU A 215 -31.68 -14.07 -28.28
CA GLU A 215 -32.50 -14.93 -27.46
C GLU A 215 -31.65 -15.64 -26.39
N ASN A 216 -31.27 -14.90 -25.34
CA ASN A 216 -30.51 -15.40 -24.21
C ASN A 216 -31.15 -15.00 -22.87
N TRP A 217 -30.57 -15.49 -21.76
CA TRP A 217 -31.07 -15.24 -20.42
C TRP A 217 -31.03 -13.74 -20.05
N THR A 218 -29.97 -13.03 -20.38
CA THR A 218 -29.81 -11.61 -20.07
C THR A 218 -30.90 -10.75 -20.74
N PHE A 219 -31.16 -10.97 -22.01
CA PHE A 219 -32.26 -10.26 -22.69
C PHE A 219 -33.64 -10.66 -22.17
N SER A 220 -33.82 -11.90 -21.68
CA SER A 220 -35.06 -12.31 -21.02
C SER A 220 -35.26 -11.57 -19.69
N GLN A 221 -34.23 -11.36 -18.92
CA GLN A 221 -34.26 -10.53 -17.71
C GLN A 221 -34.54 -9.06 -18.02
N LEU A 222 -33.88 -8.48 -19.04
CA LEU A 222 -34.11 -7.08 -19.44
C LEU A 222 -35.54 -6.87 -19.97
N ARG A 223 -36.14 -7.85 -20.70
CA ARG A 223 -37.55 -7.79 -21.11
C ARG A 223 -38.51 -7.86 -19.91
N ALA A 224 -38.15 -8.60 -18.87
CA ALA A 224 -38.95 -8.65 -17.65
C ALA A 224 -38.82 -7.31 -16.88
N LEU A 225 -37.64 -6.80 -16.73
CA LEU A 225 -37.35 -5.52 -16.08
C LEU A 225 -38.02 -4.35 -16.80
N SER A 226 -38.01 -4.35 -18.15
CA SER A 226 -38.63 -3.28 -18.96
C SER A 226 -40.14 -3.20 -18.76
N LYS A 227 -40.80 -4.32 -18.47
CA LYS A 227 -42.26 -4.37 -18.15
C LYS A 227 -42.54 -3.83 -16.74
N VAL A 228 -41.66 -4.10 -15.79
CA VAL A 228 -41.78 -3.62 -14.38
C VAL A 228 -41.57 -2.13 -14.30
N LEU A 229 -40.55 -1.62 -15.01
CA LEU A 229 -40.15 -0.22 -14.98
C LEU A 229 -40.74 0.65 -16.09
N ASP A 230 -41.66 0.09 -16.91
CA ASP A 230 -42.39 0.76 -17.98
C ASP A 230 -41.48 1.48 -18.99
N PHE A 231 -40.55 0.75 -19.62
CA PHE A 231 -39.71 1.26 -20.71
C PHE A 231 -39.62 0.26 -21.88
N SER A 232 -39.18 0.72 -23.05
CA SER A 232 -38.98 -0.13 -24.24
C SER A 232 -37.50 -0.34 -24.52
N LEU A 233 -37.06 -1.59 -24.73
CA LEU A 233 -35.73 -1.92 -25.18
C LEU A 233 -35.41 -1.41 -26.60
N ALA A 234 -36.41 -1.00 -27.36
CA ALA A 234 -36.28 -0.43 -28.70
C ALA A 234 -36.09 1.09 -28.70
N ASP A 235 -36.37 1.76 -27.60
CA ASP A 235 -36.18 3.19 -27.46
C ASP A 235 -34.70 3.51 -27.23
N SER A 236 -34.25 4.71 -27.64
CA SER A 236 -32.91 5.17 -27.36
C SER A 236 -32.68 5.31 -25.84
N ILE A 237 -31.50 4.97 -25.35
CA ILE A 237 -31.16 5.07 -23.93
C ILE A 237 -31.31 6.51 -23.41
N SER A 238 -31.15 7.52 -24.28
CA SER A 238 -31.39 8.93 -23.94
C SER A 238 -32.82 9.27 -23.52
N LYS A 239 -33.81 8.39 -23.82
CA LYS A 239 -35.21 8.57 -23.43
C LYS A 239 -35.55 7.90 -22.09
N LEU A 240 -34.67 7.06 -21.57
CA LEU A 240 -34.84 6.39 -20.29
C LEU A 240 -34.60 7.39 -19.16
N SER A 241 -35.32 7.26 -18.07
CA SER A 241 -35.04 8.02 -16.85
C SER A 241 -33.76 7.55 -16.20
N GLU A 242 -33.11 8.42 -15.39
CA GLU A 242 -31.92 8.07 -14.63
C GLU A 242 -32.17 6.83 -13.73
N GLN A 243 -33.35 6.73 -13.12
CA GLN A 243 -33.72 5.57 -12.29
C GLN A 243 -33.78 4.26 -13.11
N GLN A 244 -34.31 4.30 -14.34
CA GLN A 244 -34.33 3.13 -15.22
C GLN A 244 -32.93 2.72 -15.63
N ILE A 245 -32.06 3.68 -15.94
CA ILE A 245 -30.64 3.44 -16.25
C ILE A 245 -29.92 2.86 -15.05
N GLU A 246 -30.15 3.39 -13.86
CA GLU A 246 -29.56 2.91 -12.61
C GLU A 246 -29.96 1.45 -12.33
N CYS A 247 -31.24 1.11 -12.46
CA CYS A 247 -31.69 -0.27 -12.33
C CYS A 247 -31.07 -1.22 -13.38
N ILE A 248 -30.88 -0.77 -14.61
CA ILE A 248 -30.22 -1.56 -15.65
C ILE A 248 -28.75 -1.80 -15.32
N LEU A 249 -28.05 -0.78 -14.83
CA LEU A 249 -26.63 -0.86 -14.53
C LEU A 249 -26.33 -1.59 -13.23
N TYR A 250 -27.03 -1.26 -12.14
CA TYR A 250 -26.68 -1.72 -10.79
C TYR A 250 -27.61 -2.77 -10.21
N GLY A 251 -28.74 -3.04 -10.89
CA GLY A 251 -29.68 -4.08 -10.47
C GLY A 251 -31.02 -3.54 -9.95
N TYR A 252 -31.90 -4.47 -9.66
CA TYR A 252 -33.24 -4.19 -9.13
C TYR A 252 -33.50 -5.06 -7.90
N ASP A 253 -33.84 -4.43 -6.77
CA ASP A 253 -33.89 -5.09 -5.47
C ASP A 253 -35.05 -6.11 -5.36
N GLU A 254 -36.14 -5.89 -6.09
CA GLU A 254 -37.30 -6.79 -6.06
C GLU A 254 -37.11 -7.94 -7.04
N THR A 255 -37.78 -9.06 -6.73
CA THR A 255 -37.82 -10.24 -7.61
C THR A 255 -38.70 -9.98 -8.83
N ILE A 256 -38.21 -10.31 -10.01
CA ILE A 256 -38.95 -10.19 -11.27
C ILE A 256 -39.25 -11.55 -11.86
N MET A 257 -40.39 -11.65 -12.57
CA MET A 257 -40.84 -12.88 -13.27
C MET A 257 -40.25 -12.92 -14.68
N VAL A 258 -39.20 -13.72 -14.87
CA VAL A 258 -38.48 -13.86 -16.15
C VAL A 258 -39.01 -15.03 -16.93
N THR A 259 -39.58 -14.77 -18.12
CA THR A 259 -39.97 -15.82 -19.06
C THR A 259 -38.88 -16.05 -20.08
N HIS A 260 -38.27 -17.22 -20.05
CA HIS A 260 -37.21 -17.63 -20.96
C HIS A 260 -37.68 -18.80 -21.86
N VAL A 261 -37.25 -18.78 -23.12
CA VAL A 261 -37.48 -19.85 -24.09
C VAL A 261 -36.23 -20.73 -24.13
N ASN A 262 -36.38 -22.01 -23.78
CA ASN A 262 -35.25 -22.94 -23.82
C ASN A 262 -34.93 -23.36 -25.28
N HIS A 263 -33.83 -24.07 -25.50
CA HIS A 263 -33.41 -24.56 -26.82
C HIS A 263 -34.39 -25.48 -27.51
N GLN A 264 -35.41 -26.02 -26.77
CA GLN A 264 -36.48 -26.87 -27.26
C GLN A 264 -37.75 -26.07 -27.60
N GLY A 265 -37.72 -24.73 -27.54
CA GLY A 265 -38.87 -23.86 -27.81
C GLY A 265 -39.90 -23.78 -26.67
N GLN A 266 -39.65 -24.38 -25.51
CA GLN A 266 -40.57 -24.34 -24.37
C GLN A 266 -40.36 -23.06 -23.56
N LYS A 267 -41.48 -22.36 -23.27
CA LYS A 267 -41.50 -21.18 -22.40
C LYS A 267 -41.59 -21.62 -20.94
N LYS A 268 -40.62 -21.19 -20.12
CA LYS A 268 -40.66 -21.37 -18.67
C LYS A 268 -40.48 -20.02 -17.99
N THR A 269 -41.20 -19.81 -16.90
CA THR A 269 -41.11 -18.59 -16.10
C THR A 269 -40.42 -18.90 -14.79
N TYR A 270 -39.49 -18.04 -14.41
CA TYR A 270 -38.66 -18.16 -13.21
C TYR A 270 -38.74 -16.87 -12.42
N GLU A 271 -38.74 -16.98 -11.10
CA GLU A 271 -38.43 -15.85 -10.22
C GLU A 271 -36.93 -15.60 -10.26
N SER A 272 -36.52 -14.35 -10.49
CA SER A 272 -35.11 -13.97 -10.56
C SER A 272 -34.92 -12.54 -10.06
N GLN A 273 -33.84 -12.31 -9.36
CA GLN A 273 -33.36 -10.97 -9.04
C GLN A 273 -32.42 -10.51 -10.16
N TYR A 274 -32.63 -9.30 -10.66
CA TYR A 274 -31.77 -8.74 -11.67
C TYR A 274 -30.63 -8.00 -11.00
N LYS A 275 -29.40 -8.48 -11.13
CA LYS A 275 -28.21 -7.97 -10.44
C LYS A 275 -27.55 -6.76 -11.12
N GLY A 276 -27.88 -6.47 -12.38
CA GLY A 276 -27.32 -5.36 -13.15
C GLY A 276 -26.08 -5.73 -13.99
N VAL A 277 -25.80 -4.86 -14.98
CA VAL A 277 -24.68 -5.04 -15.91
C VAL A 277 -23.33 -4.89 -15.20
N VAL A 278 -23.22 -3.92 -14.28
CA VAL A 278 -22.01 -3.66 -13.50
C VAL A 278 -21.63 -4.88 -12.67
N HIS A 279 -22.61 -5.52 -12.00
CA HIS A 279 -22.36 -6.74 -11.24
C HIS A 279 -21.83 -7.86 -12.13
N TYR A 280 -22.42 -8.05 -13.31
CA TYR A 280 -21.98 -9.08 -14.26
C TYR A 280 -20.53 -8.85 -14.73
N ILE A 281 -20.14 -7.61 -15.01
CA ILE A 281 -18.77 -7.27 -15.40
C ILE A 281 -17.81 -7.53 -14.22
N THR A 282 -18.16 -7.06 -13.01
CA THR A 282 -17.37 -7.20 -11.80
C THR A 282 -17.14 -8.67 -11.44
N GLU A 283 -18.19 -9.50 -11.46
CA GLU A 283 -18.11 -10.94 -11.20
C GLU A 283 -17.16 -11.63 -12.20
N ASN A 284 -17.29 -11.32 -13.50
CA ASN A 284 -16.41 -11.91 -14.52
C ASN A 284 -14.95 -11.42 -14.40
N TYR A 285 -14.72 -10.18 -13.97
CA TYR A 285 -13.37 -9.65 -13.78
C TYR A 285 -12.65 -10.29 -12.60
N PHE A 286 -13.32 -10.42 -11.44
CA PHE A 286 -12.69 -10.88 -10.21
C PHE A 286 -12.81 -12.39 -9.96
N GLU A 287 -13.90 -13.05 -10.40
CA GLU A 287 -14.22 -14.42 -10.01
C GLU A 287 -14.15 -15.42 -11.16
N SER A 288 -14.08 -14.96 -12.43
CA SER A 288 -14.06 -15.89 -13.57
C SER A 288 -12.72 -16.64 -13.66
N GLU A 289 -12.78 -17.96 -13.86
CA GLU A 289 -11.63 -18.80 -14.20
C GLU A 289 -11.29 -18.76 -15.71
N ASP A 290 -12.22 -18.25 -16.55
CA ASP A 290 -12.01 -18.12 -18.00
C ASP A 290 -11.27 -16.82 -18.32
N ASP A 291 -10.04 -16.92 -18.80
CA ASP A 291 -9.19 -15.79 -19.18
C ASP A 291 -9.83 -14.88 -20.25
N LYS A 292 -10.65 -15.44 -21.17
CA LYS A 292 -11.34 -14.65 -22.20
C LYS A 292 -12.44 -13.79 -21.61
N LEU A 293 -13.19 -14.33 -20.64
CA LEU A 293 -14.22 -13.57 -19.94
C LEU A 293 -13.59 -12.48 -19.07
N ARG A 294 -12.46 -12.76 -18.46
CA ARG A 294 -11.72 -11.77 -17.66
C ARG A 294 -11.18 -10.64 -18.54
N GLN A 295 -10.53 -10.96 -19.67
CA GLN A 295 -10.06 -9.96 -20.64
C GLN A 295 -11.20 -9.12 -21.21
N TRP A 296 -12.33 -9.76 -21.52
CA TRP A 296 -13.53 -9.05 -21.96
C TRP A 296 -14.03 -8.08 -20.89
N ALA A 297 -14.11 -8.50 -19.61
CA ALA A 297 -14.54 -7.63 -18.52
C ALA A 297 -13.58 -6.47 -18.30
N GLU A 298 -12.27 -6.68 -18.48
CA GLU A 298 -11.23 -5.66 -18.36
C GLU A 298 -11.43 -4.47 -19.32
N GLU A 299 -12.03 -4.69 -20.49
CA GLU A 299 -12.35 -3.61 -21.46
C GLU A 299 -13.30 -2.55 -20.88
N PHE A 300 -14.08 -2.90 -19.86
CA PHE A 300 -15.04 -2.01 -19.20
C PHE A 300 -14.56 -1.47 -17.86
N MET A 301 -13.34 -1.85 -17.44
CA MET A 301 -12.76 -1.42 -16.18
C MET A 301 -11.81 -0.23 -16.38
N HIS A 302 -11.71 0.59 -15.38
CA HIS A 302 -10.65 1.60 -15.28
C HIS A 302 -10.01 1.56 -13.89
N GLN A 303 -8.76 2.01 -13.83
CA GLN A 303 -8.06 2.13 -12.56
C GLN A 303 -8.46 3.43 -11.88
N LYS A 304 -8.92 3.33 -10.64
CA LYS A 304 -9.27 4.45 -9.78
C LYS A 304 -8.38 4.44 -8.55
N THR A 305 -7.95 5.61 -8.12
CA THR A 305 -7.23 5.74 -6.85
C THR A 305 -8.06 5.14 -5.71
N CYS A 306 -7.47 4.28 -4.91
CA CYS A 306 -8.15 3.60 -3.81
C CYS A 306 -8.76 4.61 -2.82
N ASP A 307 -10.06 4.54 -2.60
CA ASP A 307 -10.80 5.47 -1.73
C ASP A 307 -10.43 5.33 -0.23
N VAL A 308 -9.81 4.21 0.17
CA VAL A 308 -9.42 3.95 1.58
C VAL A 308 -8.04 4.52 1.90
N CYS A 309 -7.05 4.29 1.02
CA CYS A 309 -5.68 4.74 1.26
C CYS A 309 -5.29 5.97 0.42
N HIS A 310 -6.15 6.44 -0.46
CA HIS A 310 -5.92 7.59 -1.34
C HIS A 310 -4.58 7.51 -2.08
N GLY A 311 -4.25 6.32 -2.59
CA GLY A 311 -3.00 6.06 -3.30
C GLY A 311 -1.78 5.79 -2.42
N ALA A 312 -1.89 5.92 -1.10
CA ALA A 312 -0.78 5.72 -0.16
C ALA A 312 -0.34 4.24 -0.02
N ARG A 313 -1.15 3.28 -0.49
CA ARG A 313 -0.86 1.84 -0.54
C ARG A 313 -0.74 1.13 0.80
N LEU A 314 -0.78 1.86 1.92
CA LEU A 314 -0.58 1.36 3.27
C LEU A 314 -1.87 1.40 4.10
N LYS A 315 -1.89 0.61 5.17
CA LYS A 315 -2.94 0.66 6.19
C LYS A 315 -3.01 2.03 6.86
N LYS A 316 -4.20 2.38 7.33
CA LYS A 316 -4.44 3.65 8.02
C LYS A 316 -3.52 3.85 9.23
N GLU A 317 -3.31 2.81 10.03
CA GLU A 317 -2.42 2.82 11.18
C GLU A 317 -0.98 3.16 10.77
N SER A 318 -0.47 2.53 9.71
CA SER A 318 0.90 2.75 9.21
C SER A 318 1.13 4.18 8.72
N LEU A 319 0.07 4.83 8.20
CA LEU A 319 0.11 6.22 7.76
C LEU A 319 0.07 7.23 8.92
N HIS A 320 -0.18 6.77 10.15
CA HIS A 320 -0.22 7.62 11.35
C HIS A 320 1.02 7.46 12.25
N PHE A 321 2.09 6.89 11.70
CA PHE A 321 3.43 7.03 12.28
C PHE A 321 4.13 8.21 11.61
N MET A 322 4.61 9.15 12.43
CA MET A 322 5.16 10.42 11.98
C MET A 322 6.63 10.59 12.39
N ILE A 323 7.42 11.18 11.51
CA ILE A 323 8.77 11.68 11.79
C ILE A 323 8.80 13.14 11.32
N ALA A 324 9.08 14.07 12.24
CA ALA A 324 9.03 15.50 11.96
C ALA A 324 7.77 15.89 11.15
N GLU A 325 6.60 15.44 11.64
CA GLU A 325 5.26 15.72 11.09
C GLU A 325 4.97 15.14 9.70
N LYS A 326 5.81 14.22 9.20
CA LYS A 326 5.63 13.55 7.92
C LYS A 326 5.47 12.06 8.10
N ASN A 327 4.54 11.45 7.37
CA ASN A 327 4.42 10.00 7.28
C ASN A 327 5.25 9.43 6.10
N ILE A 328 5.40 8.12 6.07
CA ILE A 328 6.23 7.44 5.06
C ILE A 328 5.69 7.63 3.62
N SER A 329 4.38 7.73 3.43
CA SER A 329 3.77 7.92 2.11
C SER A 329 3.99 9.34 1.59
N GLU A 330 3.90 10.34 2.47
CA GLU A 330 4.22 11.73 2.12
C GLU A 330 5.67 11.87 1.70
N LEU A 331 6.61 11.26 2.45
CA LEU A 331 8.03 11.26 2.08
C LEU A 331 8.26 10.52 0.76
N GLY A 332 7.62 9.38 0.56
CA GLY A 332 7.71 8.61 -0.67
C GLY A 332 7.15 9.32 -1.91
N GLY A 333 6.21 10.24 -1.72
CA GLY A 333 5.61 11.07 -2.77
C GLY A 333 6.39 12.34 -3.12
N MET A 334 7.39 12.73 -2.32
CA MET A 334 8.24 13.88 -2.62
C MET A 334 9.18 13.58 -3.79
N ASN A 335 9.50 14.60 -4.59
CA ASN A 335 10.61 14.51 -5.51
C ASN A 335 11.91 14.24 -4.73
N ILE A 336 12.82 13.47 -5.30
CA ILE A 336 14.05 13.02 -4.63
C ILE A 336 14.92 14.21 -4.17
N ASP A 337 14.97 15.29 -4.93
CA ASP A 337 15.68 16.53 -4.54
C ASP A 337 15.04 17.21 -3.31
N VAL A 338 13.71 17.28 -3.26
CA VAL A 338 12.95 17.80 -2.10
C VAL A 338 13.11 16.88 -0.90
N LEU A 339 13.04 15.57 -1.11
CA LEU A 339 13.24 14.58 -0.06
C LEU A 339 14.66 14.67 0.54
N LYS A 340 15.67 14.84 -0.32
CA LYS A 340 17.05 15.07 0.13
C LYS A 340 17.14 16.31 1.01
N ALA A 341 16.62 17.46 0.57
CA ALA A 341 16.62 18.69 1.34
C ALA A 341 15.90 18.54 2.69
N TRP A 342 14.81 17.78 2.73
CA TRP A 342 14.11 17.45 3.98
C TRP A 342 15.01 16.62 4.92
N PHE A 343 15.73 15.60 4.40
CA PHE A 343 16.65 14.80 5.19
C PHE A 343 17.86 15.60 5.67
N ASP A 344 18.29 16.63 4.96
CA ASP A 344 19.40 17.50 5.36
C ASP A 344 19.05 18.32 6.61
N THR A 345 17.77 18.63 6.82
CA THR A 345 17.30 19.47 7.94
C THR A 345 16.55 18.69 9.03
N VAL A 346 16.14 17.45 8.76
CA VAL A 346 15.28 16.67 9.69
C VAL A 346 15.91 16.47 11.07
N GLY A 347 17.24 16.38 11.16
CA GLY A 347 17.96 16.19 12.43
C GLY A 347 17.66 17.26 13.48
N GLU A 348 17.37 18.50 13.05
CA GLU A 348 17.03 19.62 13.94
C GLU A 348 15.64 19.49 14.57
N LYS A 349 14.77 18.66 13.97
CA LYS A 349 13.38 18.44 14.40
C LYS A 349 13.20 17.17 15.20
N LEU A 350 14.23 16.35 15.32
CA LEU A 350 14.17 15.08 16.04
C LEU A 350 14.40 15.29 17.55
N THR A 351 13.72 14.50 18.36
CA THR A 351 14.01 14.38 19.78
C THR A 351 15.36 13.67 19.98
N GLU A 352 16.02 13.86 21.14
CA GLU A 352 17.28 13.21 21.48
C GLU A 352 17.23 11.67 21.31
N ARG A 353 16.13 11.04 21.74
CA ARG A 353 15.88 9.61 21.52
C ARG A 353 15.84 9.26 20.05
N GLN A 354 15.08 10.01 19.24
CA GLN A 354 14.98 9.78 17.81
C GLN A 354 16.32 9.97 17.12
N THR A 355 17.07 11.00 17.47
CA THR A 355 18.41 11.26 16.93
C THR A 355 19.34 10.09 17.17
N THR A 356 19.40 9.57 18.40
CA THR A 356 20.25 8.41 18.73
C THR A 356 19.92 7.18 17.88
N ILE A 357 18.63 6.93 17.62
CA ILE A 357 18.20 5.77 16.85
C ILE A 357 18.36 5.98 15.34
N ALA A 358 18.13 7.20 14.87
CA ALA A 358 17.96 7.48 13.44
C ALA A 358 19.27 7.88 12.73
N THR A 359 20.32 8.29 13.45
CA THR A 359 21.55 8.87 12.87
C THR A 359 22.14 8.04 11.74
N GLU A 360 22.40 6.75 11.97
CA GLU A 360 22.99 5.89 10.93
C GLU A 360 22.02 5.63 9.77
N LEU A 361 20.73 5.51 10.05
CA LEU A 361 19.72 5.31 9.01
C LEU A 361 19.58 6.55 8.12
N ILE A 362 19.57 7.74 8.72
CA ILE A 362 19.51 9.01 7.98
C ILE A 362 20.76 9.18 7.11
N LYS A 363 21.93 8.82 7.61
CA LYS A 363 23.18 8.87 6.86
C LYS A 363 23.14 7.96 5.62
N GLU A 364 22.64 6.73 5.76
CA GLU A 364 22.49 5.80 4.64
C GLU A 364 21.45 6.27 3.61
N ILE A 365 20.34 6.84 4.08
CA ILE A 365 19.32 7.44 3.21
C ILE A 365 19.90 8.63 2.43
N ARG A 366 20.61 9.55 3.12
CA ARG A 366 21.23 10.72 2.49
C ARG A 366 22.21 10.31 1.40
N ALA A 367 23.09 9.35 1.69
CA ALA A 367 24.08 8.89 0.72
C ALA A 367 23.42 8.39 -0.58
N ARG A 368 22.30 7.66 -0.48
CA ARG A 368 21.55 7.18 -1.64
C ARG A 368 20.81 8.29 -2.38
N LEU A 369 20.21 9.24 -1.63
CA LEU A 369 19.54 10.40 -2.22
C LEU A 369 20.53 11.33 -2.91
N ASP A 370 21.71 11.59 -2.31
CA ASP A 370 22.79 12.38 -2.91
C ASP A 370 23.19 11.81 -4.25
N PHE A 371 23.34 10.50 -4.33
CA PHE A 371 23.68 9.84 -5.57
C PHE A 371 22.57 9.93 -6.62
N LEU A 372 21.30 9.68 -6.24
CA LEU A 372 20.16 9.79 -7.16
C LEU A 372 20.05 11.21 -7.76
N VAL A 373 20.28 12.23 -6.95
CA VAL A 373 20.35 13.64 -7.42
C VAL A 373 21.57 13.84 -8.31
N GLY A 374 22.72 13.24 -7.94
CA GLY A 374 23.98 13.31 -8.69
C GLY A 374 23.83 12.77 -10.11
N VAL A 375 23.07 11.69 -10.33
CA VAL A 375 22.83 11.11 -11.66
C VAL A 375 21.61 11.74 -12.39
N GLY A 376 21.12 12.89 -11.93
CA GLY A 376 20.04 13.64 -12.60
C GLY A 376 18.62 13.09 -12.38
N LEU A 377 18.40 12.26 -11.34
CA LEU A 377 17.08 11.66 -11.05
C LEU A 377 16.29 12.39 -9.94
N GLY A 378 16.66 13.64 -9.63
CA GLY A 378 16.05 14.43 -8.55
C GLY A 378 14.54 14.69 -8.73
N TYR A 379 14.04 14.69 -9.96
CA TYR A 379 12.64 14.90 -10.29
C TYR A 379 11.73 13.68 -10.06
N LEU A 380 12.29 12.48 -9.96
CA LEU A 380 11.54 11.27 -9.66
C LEU A 380 11.07 11.24 -8.20
N THR A 381 10.08 10.40 -7.92
CA THR A 381 9.64 10.11 -6.55
C THR A 381 9.96 8.66 -6.19
N LEU A 382 10.05 8.33 -4.90
CA LEU A 382 10.22 6.94 -4.48
C LEU A 382 9.01 6.07 -4.87
N ASN A 383 7.85 6.68 -5.02
CA ASN A 383 6.61 6.01 -5.44
C ASN A 383 6.51 5.79 -6.95
N SER A 384 7.40 6.38 -7.77
CA SER A 384 7.39 6.21 -9.23
C SER A 384 7.51 4.73 -9.60
N PRO A 385 6.54 4.16 -10.36
CA PRO A 385 6.57 2.75 -10.75
C PRO A 385 7.75 2.45 -11.68
N ALA A 386 8.40 1.29 -11.52
CA ALA A 386 9.53 0.91 -12.38
C ALA A 386 9.14 0.80 -13.87
N ARG A 387 7.88 0.46 -14.17
CA ARG A 387 7.34 0.34 -15.54
C ARG A 387 7.25 1.67 -16.30
N THR A 388 7.26 2.80 -15.59
CA THR A 388 7.16 4.14 -16.19
C THR A 388 8.52 4.77 -16.48
N LEU A 389 9.60 4.09 -16.09
CA LEU A 389 10.96 4.59 -16.27
C LEU A 389 11.43 4.37 -17.71
N SER A 390 12.13 5.35 -18.27
CA SER A 390 12.91 5.18 -19.49
C SER A 390 14.09 4.23 -19.26
N GLY A 391 14.67 3.68 -20.33
CA GLY A 391 15.84 2.80 -20.24
C GLY A 391 17.01 3.45 -19.50
N GLY A 392 17.31 4.71 -19.80
CA GLY A 392 18.37 5.48 -19.15
C GLY A 392 18.10 5.73 -17.65
N GLU A 393 16.85 6.05 -17.27
CA GLU A 393 16.49 6.21 -15.85
C GLU A 393 16.65 4.89 -15.08
N ALA A 394 16.16 3.79 -15.64
CA ALA A 394 16.28 2.46 -15.03
C ALA A 394 17.74 2.06 -14.83
N GLN A 395 18.60 2.36 -15.81
CA GLN A 395 20.04 2.10 -15.74
C GLN A 395 20.71 2.94 -14.64
N ARG A 396 20.42 4.24 -14.57
CA ARG A 396 20.95 5.14 -13.53
C ARG A 396 20.47 4.76 -12.13
N ILE A 397 19.23 4.30 -11.98
CA ILE A 397 18.73 3.76 -10.69
C ILE A 397 19.52 2.53 -10.26
N ARG A 398 19.80 1.60 -11.20
CA ARG A 398 20.62 0.41 -10.89
C ARG A 398 22.06 0.82 -10.49
N LEU A 399 22.63 1.79 -11.19
CA LEU A 399 23.94 2.33 -10.86
C LEU A 399 23.93 2.94 -9.43
N ALA A 400 22.88 3.70 -9.10
CA ALA A 400 22.67 4.26 -7.77
C ALA A 400 22.69 3.22 -6.66
N THR A 401 22.01 2.10 -6.89
CA THR A 401 21.95 1.00 -5.92
C THR A 401 23.32 0.36 -5.72
N GLN A 402 24.07 0.17 -6.79
CA GLN A 402 25.39 -0.47 -6.75
C GLN A 402 26.42 0.40 -6.03
N ILE A 403 26.43 1.70 -6.28
CA ILE A 403 27.35 2.63 -5.58
C ILE A 403 27.01 2.73 -4.08
N GLY A 404 25.72 2.73 -3.75
CA GLY A 404 25.26 2.70 -2.36
C GLY A 404 25.77 1.48 -1.58
N SER A 405 26.09 0.38 -2.27
CA SER A 405 26.64 -0.85 -1.66
C SER A 405 28.11 -0.74 -1.25
N LYS A 406 28.85 0.29 -1.69
CA LYS A 406 30.28 0.51 -1.45
C LYS A 406 31.15 -0.71 -1.80
N LEU A 407 30.74 -1.48 -2.82
CA LEU A 407 31.53 -2.61 -3.31
C LEU A 407 32.82 -2.11 -3.96
N MET A 408 33.92 -2.83 -3.73
CA MET A 408 35.22 -2.59 -4.30
C MET A 408 35.65 -3.79 -5.18
N ASN A 409 36.55 -3.55 -6.12
CA ASN A 409 37.04 -4.58 -7.07
C ASN A 409 35.94 -5.18 -7.96
N VAL A 410 34.94 -4.38 -8.34
CA VAL A 410 33.84 -4.77 -9.25
C VAL A 410 34.07 -4.17 -10.63
N LEU A 411 33.68 -4.91 -11.67
CA LEU A 411 33.59 -4.39 -13.03
C LEU A 411 32.16 -3.91 -13.28
N TYR A 412 31.98 -2.62 -13.56
CA TYR A 412 30.74 -2.01 -13.98
C TYR A 412 30.75 -1.82 -15.49
N ILE A 413 29.70 -2.27 -16.17
CA ILE A 413 29.53 -2.13 -17.62
C ILE A 413 28.27 -1.31 -17.86
N LEU A 414 28.40 -0.17 -18.52
CA LEU A 414 27.34 0.79 -18.78
C LEU A 414 27.23 1.02 -20.29
N ASP A 415 26.01 1.01 -20.78
CA ASP A 415 25.69 1.25 -22.19
C ASP A 415 24.92 2.58 -22.29
N GLU A 416 25.52 3.57 -22.94
CA GLU A 416 24.99 4.92 -23.17
C GLU A 416 24.35 5.57 -21.92
N PRO A 417 25.02 5.64 -20.76
CA PRO A 417 24.42 6.16 -19.53
C PRO A 417 24.07 7.66 -19.58
N SER A 418 24.65 8.41 -20.54
CA SER A 418 24.38 9.83 -20.78
C SER A 418 23.09 10.07 -21.57
N ILE A 419 22.48 9.03 -22.15
CA ILE A 419 21.31 9.20 -23.03
C ILE A 419 20.17 9.95 -22.34
N GLY A 420 19.66 11.00 -22.98
CA GLY A 420 18.56 11.81 -22.47
C GLY A 420 18.92 12.75 -21.31
N LEU A 421 20.20 12.90 -20.98
CA LEU A 421 20.67 13.89 -20.00
C LEU A 421 20.88 15.27 -20.64
N HIS A 422 20.61 16.28 -19.83
CA HIS A 422 21.04 17.64 -20.14
C HIS A 422 22.54 17.76 -19.80
N GLN A 423 23.29 18.63 -20.52
CA GLN A 423 24.74 18.79 -20.35
C GLN A 423 25.19 18.97 -18.88
N ARG A 424 24.43 19.73 -18.09
CA ARG A 424 24.68 19.94 -16.66
C ARG A 424 24.61 18.65 -15.83
N ASP A 425 23.70 17.74 -16.19
CA ASP A 425 23.53 16.47 -15.46
C ASP A 425 24.55 15.44 -15.93
N ASN A 426 25.07 15.59 -17.16
CA ASN A 426 26.16 14.78 -17.70
C ASN A 426 27.45 14.99 -16.88
N GLU A 427 27.81 16.21 -16.53
CA GLU A 427 28.97 16.50 -15.66
C GLU A 427 28.88 15.79 -14.30
N ARG A 428 27.66 15.73 -13.71
CA ARG A 428 27.43 15.05 -12.44
C ARG A 428 27.54 13.54 -12.57
N LEU A 429 27.04 12.98 -13.67
CA LEU A 429 27.19 11.55 -13.97
C LEU A 429 28.66 11.19 -14.11
N ILE A 430 29.44 11.97 -14.88
CA ILE A 430 30.88 11.80 -15.04
C ILE A 430 31.59 11.79 -13.67
N GLN A 431 31.27 12.74 -12.81
CA GLN A 431 31.86 12.77 -11.47
C GLN A 431 31.51 11.52 -10.65
N SER A 432 30.26 11.07 -10.70
CA SER A 432 29.82 9.87 -10.00
C SER A 432 30.53 8.61 -10.50
N LEU A 433 30.80 8.50 -11.80
CA LEU A 433 31.56 7.38 -12.39
C LEU A 433 33.04 7.43 -11.99
N ARG A 434 33.63 8.63 -11.90
CA ARG A 434 35.00 8.80 -11.37
C ARG A 434 35.08 8.41 -9.91
N ASP A 435 34.14 8.83 -9.09
CA ASP A 435 34.10 8.46 -7.66
C ASP A 435 33.99 6.93 -7.50
N LEU A 436 33.20 6.26 -8.38
CA LEU A 436 33.08 4.81 -8.39
C LEU A 436 34.41 4.12 -8.75
N ARG A 437 35.12 4.64 -9.75
CA ARG A 437 36.49 4.20 -10.14
C ARG A 437 37.46 4.39 -8.98
N ASP A 438 37.44 5.54 -8.36
CA ASP A 438 38.40 5.91 -7.29
C ASP A 438 38.21 5.08 -6.02
N MET A 439 37.04 4.44 -5.85
CA MET A 439 36.81 3.41 -4.83
C MET A 439 37.49 2.06 -5.15
N GLY A 440 38.25 1.96 -6.23
CA GLY A 440 38.98 0.73 -6.63
C GLY A 440 38.20 -0.18 -7.58
N ASN A 441 37.21 0.36 -8.29
CA ASN A 441 36.44 -0.38 -9.28
C ASN A 441 36.94 -0.14 -10.71
N THR A 442 36.57 -1.03 -11.63
CA THR A 442 36.72 -0.83 -13.07
C THR A 442 35.38 -0.44 -13.67
N VAL A 443 35.36 0.68 -14.42
CA VAL A 443 34.15 1.19 -15.08
C VAL A 443 34.36 1.18 -16.58
N LEU A 444 33.61 0.36 -17.29
CA LEU A 444 33.58 0.28 -18.75
C LEU A 444 32.30 0.94 -19.25
N VAL A 445 32.43 1.93 -20.11
CA VAL A 445 31.31 2.72 -20.62
C VAL A 445 31.33 2.67 -22.15
N VAL A 446 30.21 2.29 -22.76
CA VAL A 446 29.97 2.46 -24.20
C VAL A 446 29.29 3.81 -24.37
N GLU A 447 29.92 4.73 -25.10
CA GLU A 447 29.46 6.12 -25.21
C GLU A 447 29.83 6.80 -26.51
N HIS A 448 29.06 7.83 -26.88
CA HIS A 448 29.35 8.76 -27.97
C HIS A 448 29.42 10.22 -27.51
N ASP A 449 29.15 10.49 -26.24
CA ASP A 449 29.24 11.84 -25.67
C ASP A 449 30.69 12.25 -25.54
N LYS A 450 31.01 13.44 -26.08
CA LYS A 450 32.37 13.97 -26.11
C LYS A 450 32.94 14.21 -24.71
N ASP A 451 32.15 14.76 -23.81
CA ASP A 451 32.59 15.10 -22.45
C ASP A 451 32.86 13.83 -21.65
N MET A 452 32.05 12.78 -21.85
CA MET A 452 32.25 11.45 -21.24
C MET A 452 33.55 10.80 -21.75
N MET A 453 33.79 10.83 -23.08
CA MET A 453 35.02 10.31 -23.66
C MET A 453 36.28 11.06 -23.15
N LEU A 454 36.22 12.41 -23.12
CA LEU A 454 37.32 13.23 -22.59
C LEU A 454 37.59 13.02 -21.08
N ALA A 455 36.58 12.55 -20.36
CA ALA A 455 36.67 12.28 -18.93
C ALA A 455 37.24 10.91 -18.58
N SER A 456 37.36 10.00 -19.56
CA SER A 456 37.85 8.65 -19.37
C SER A 456 39.38 8.59 -19.18
N ASP A 457 39.88 7.52 -18.57
CA ASP A 457 41.31 7.26 -18.44
C ASP A 457 41.90 6.59 -19.71
N TRP A 458 41.05 5.75 -20.34
CA TRP A 458 41.43 4.93 -21.50
C TRP A 458 40.28 4.85 -22.49
N LEU A 459 40.57 5.00 -23.76
CA LEU A 459 39.62 4.86 -24.88
C LEU A 459 39.94 3.62 -25.72
N VAL A 460 38.89 2.95 -26.20
CA VAL A 460 38.97 1.88 -27.15
C VAL A 460 37.99 2.16 -28.29
N GLU A 461 38.48 2.35 -29.51
CA GLU A 461 37.66 2.53 -30.70
C GLU A 461 37.45 1.21 -31.39
N ILE A 462 36.19 0.85 -31.64
CA ILE A 462 35.78 -0.39 -32.29
C ILE A 462 35.16 -0.06 -33.66
N GLY A 463 35.67 -0.66 -34.70
CA GLY A 463 35.22 -0.37 -36.06
C GLY A 463 35.88 -1.31 -37.08
N PRO A 464 36.18 -0.80 -38.35
CA PRO A 464 35.79 0.54 -38.87
C PRO A 464 34.34 0.61 -39.32
N ASN A 465 33.64 -0.52 -39.51
CA ASN A 465 32.26 -0.61 -39.94
C ASN A 465 31.38 -1.36 -38.94
N ALA A 466 30.10 -1.52 -39.24
CA ALA A 466 29.15 -2.25 -38.40
C ALA A 466 28.92 -3.69 -38.92
N GLY A 467 28.33 -4.55 -38.09
CA GLY A 467 27.94 -5.92 -38.41
C GLY A 467 29.15 -6.82 -38.71
N VAL A 468 29.06 -7.65 -39.77
CA VAL A 468 30.10 -8.63 -40.16
C VAL A 468 31.41 -7.99 -40.59
N HIS A 469 31.44 -6.71 -40.89
CA HIS A 469 32.61 -5.95 -41.31
C HIS A 469 33.18 -5.04 -40.22
N GLY A 470 32.65 -5.13 -38.99
CA GLY A 470 33.07 -4.37 -37.84
C GLY A 470 33.59 -5.23 -36.68
N GLY A 471 33.66 -4.66 -35.49
CA GLY A 471 34.05 -5.37 -34.28
C GLY A 471 35.55 -5.55 -34.07
N GLN A 472 36.39 -4.83 -34.80
CA GLN A 472 37.84 -4.82 -34.61
C GLN A 472 38.27 -3.62 -33.81
N ILE A 473 39.29 -3.77 -32.96
CA ILE A 473 39.90 -2.61 -32.28
C ILE A 473 40.72 -1.83 -33.33
N VAL A 474 40.25 -0.60 -33.60
CA VAL A 474 40.90 0.31 -34.55
C VAL A 474 41.99 1.13 -33.88
N ALA A 475 41.68 1.62 -32.66
CA ALA A 475 42.61 2.36 -31.83
C ALA A 475 42.36 2.07 -30.35
N SER A 476 43.40 2.18 -29.52
CA SER A 476 43.32 2.00 -28.07
C SER A 476 44.45 2.76 -27.40
N GLY A 477 44.13 3.55 -26.35
CA GLY A 477 45.12 4.33 -25.64
C GLY A 477 44.54 5.34 -24.66
N GLU A 478 45.38 6.15 -24.01
CA GLU A 478 44.94 7.26 -23.21
C GLU A 478 44.32 8.36 -24.08
N VAL A 479 43.41 9.17 -23.49
CA VAL A 479 42.71 10.25 -24.20
C VAL A 479 43.66 11.18 -24.94
N LYS A 480 44.82 11.51 -24.37
CA LYS A 480 45.85 12.34 -25.02
C LYS A 480 46.41 11.74 -26.28
N ASP A 481 46.57 10.40 -26.32
CA ASP A 481 47.07 9.68 -27.48
C ASP A 481 46.03 9.66 -28.58
N PHE A 482 44.74 9.50 -28.25
CA PHE A 482 43.63 9.63 -29.22
C PHE A 482 43.56 11.05 -29.77
N MET A 483 43.75 12.08 -28.96
CA MET A 483 43.78 13.48 -29.41
C MET A 483 44.94 13.76 -30.39
N ALA A 484 45.97 12.96 -30.41
CA ALA A 484 47.11 13.06 -31.32
C ALA A 484 47.00 12.13 -32.53
N SER A 485 46.01 11.21 -32.55
CA SER A 485 45.87 10.18 -33.57
C SER A 485 44.98 10.62 -34.74
N ASP A 486 45.11 9.93 -35.91
CA ASP A 486 44.23 10.07 -37.07
C ASP A 486 42.97 9.18 -36.99
N ALA A 487 42.74 8.50 -35.87
CA ALA A 487 41.55 7.73 -35.61
C ALA A 487 40.29 8.59 -35.72
N ILE A 488 39.15 8.02 -36.11
CA ILE A 488 37.90 8.74 -36.32
C ILE A 488 37.47 9.43 -35.00
N THR A 489 37.52 8.72 -33.90
CA THR A 489 37.25 9.28 -32.57
C THR A 489 38.22 10.42 -32.20
N GLY A 490 39.52 10.31 -32.59
CA GLY A 490 40.49 11.37 -32.36
C GLY A 490 40.12 12.68 -33.08
N ARG A 491 39.77 12.59 -34.38
CA ARG A 491 39.30 13.74 -35.16
C ARG A 491 38.02 14.35 -34.62
N TYR A 492 37.06 13.51 -34.24
CA TYR A 492 35.82 13.95 -33.58
C TYR A 492 36.09 14.73 -32.28
N LEU A 493 36.97 14.21 -31.43
CA LEU A 493 37.33 14.87 -30.17
C LEU A 493 38.02 16.22 -30.39
N ARG A 494 38.85 16.37 -31.47
CA ARG A 494 39.45 17.65 -31.86
C ARG A 494 38.45 18.60 -32.54
N GLY A 495 37.25 18.13 -32.91
CA GLY A 495 36.22 18.92 -33.63
C GLY A 495 36.51 19.09 -35.11
N GLU A 496 37.30 18.19 -35.72
CA GLU A 496 37.58 18.16 -37.14
C GLU A 496 36.48 17.45 -37.95
N ASP A 497 35.82 16.48 -37.33
CA ASP A 497 34.67 15.76 -37.84
C ASP A 497 33.44 16.08 -36.96
N SER A 498 32.29 16.36 -37.58
CA SER A 498 31.01 16.66 -36.90
C SER A 498 30.03 15.48 -36.95
#